data_3d9ecbf512628165090fd4640621ed55
#
_entry.id   3d9ecbf512628165090fd4640621ed55
#
_cell.length_a   1.000
_cell.length_b   1.000
_cell.length_c   1.000
_cell.angle_alpha   90.00
_cell.angle_beta   90.00
_cell.angle_gamma   90.00
#
_symmetry.space_group_name_H-M   'P 1'
#
loop_
_entity.id
_entity.type
_entity.pdbx_description
1 polymer ?
#
loop_
_entity_poly.entity_id
_entity_poly.type
_entity_poly.pdbx_seq_one_letter_code
_entity_poly.pdbx_strand_id
1 'polypeptide(L)'
;MIKFFVPGQLEKTSGRASVRFRALVPLKGMGDKGGIIDDITKATKDDIIICAKIVDMNILNHLIDNGIKYVFDICDDKWNKEKKLYDFACRNANLVTTTCELLQSKIKEYTGKTAFIIPDPTERKQEEPKFDPKEHIKFAWFGGRKSFSLFDWEEVIESIKTVTDNFSIHAVTNKPDKASKRLTKYRDDKKLFMYHWSFDKQGEVVRDSDIVLLPIPKGMPLVQVKSPNRVIDSIQQGRFVLTNDGVDSYKKLKDFIHLGSLKEGLKWALNNRDQVIEKIKQGQIYINKNHSPQTVGQRWIETEKLV
;
A
#
# COMPACT_ATOMS: atom_id res chain seq x y z
N MET A 1 -17.96 19.42 7.96
CA MET A 1 -17.64 18.56 6.76
C MET A 1 -16.27 17.94 6.94
N ILE A 2 -16.05 16.68 6.49
CA ILE A 2 -14.73 16.04 6.52
C ILE A 2 -13.88 16.55 5.36
N LYS A 3 -12.69 17.07 5.64
CA LYS A 3 -11.75 17.58 4.63
C LYS A 3 -10.36 16.96 4.80
N PHE A 4 -9.83 16.37 3.75
CA PHE A 4 -8.46 15.86 3.74
C PHE A 4 -7.48 17.00 3.47
N PHE A 5 -6.55 17.22 4.39
CA PHE A 5 -5.50 18.20 4.20
C PHE A 5 -4.39 17.63 3.29
N VAL A 6 -4.27 18.22 2.10
CA VAL A 6 -3.26 17.87 1.09
C VAL A 6 -2.48 19.12 0.73
N PRO A 7 -1.41 19.47 1.45
CA PRO A 7 -0.69 20.72 1.28
C PRO A 7 -0.04 20.84 -0.10
N GLY A 8 -0.16 22.02 -0.69
CA GLY A 8 0.37 22.36 -2.01
C GLY A 8 -0.54 21.93 -3.16
N GLN A 9 -0.06 22.17 -4.38
CA GLN A 9 -0.86 21.87 -5.57
C GLN A 9 -1.13 20.37 -5.69
N LEU A 10 -2.40 19.98 -5.73
CA LEU A 10 -2.85 18.59 -5.79
C LEU A 10 -2.20 17.83 -6.96
N GLU A 11 -2.03 18.49 -8.10
CA GLU A 11 -1.38 17.94 -9.30
C GLU A 11 0.05 17.44 -9.02
N LYS A 12 0.81 18.16 -8.19
CA LYS A 12 2.18 17.78 -7.81
C LYS A 12 2.24 16.69 -6.75
N THR A 13 1.19 16.52 -5.97
CA THR A 13 1.15 15.60 -4.82
C THR A 13 0.36 14.33 -5.08
N SER A 14 -0.55 14.32 -6.08
CA SER A 14 -1.40 13.18 -6.44
C SER A 14 -0.62 11.90 -6.80
N GLY A 15 0.62 12.02 -7.27
CA GLY A 15 1.52 10.88 -7.51
C GLY A 15 1.97 10.14 -6.24
N ARG A 16 1.83 10.74 -5.04
CA ARG A 16 2.22 10.11 -3.78
C ARG A 16 1.18 9.08 -3.34
N ALA A 17 1.61 7.85 -3.08
CA ALA A 17 0.73 6.76 -2.65
C ALA A 17 -0.11 7.11 -1.41
N SER A 18 0.49 7.80 -0.41
CA SER A 18 -0.24 8.23 0.78
C SER A 18 -1.37 9.21 0.47
N VAL A 19 -1.20 10.12 -0.48
CA VAL A 19 -2.25 11.04 -0.91
C VAL A 19 -3.36 10.27 -1.64
N ARG A 20 -3.00 9.36 -2.53
CA ARG A 20 -4.01 8.56 -3.25
C ARG A 20 -4.82 7.69 -2.30
N PHE A 21 -4.17 6.85 -1.50
CA PHE A 21 -4.86 5.88 -0.63
C PHE A 21 -5.54 6.50 0.58
N ARG A 22 -5.02 7.62 1.13
CA ARG A 22 -5.59 8.20 2.35
C ARG A 22 -6.53 9.38 2.10
N ALA A 23 -6.53 9.96 0.87
CA ALA A 23 -7.40 11.09 0.53
C ALA A 23 -8.18 10.85 -0.77
N LEU A 24 -7.50 10.74 -1.93
CA LEU A 24 -8.17 10.82 -3.23
C LEU A 24 -9.10 9.64 -3.52
N VAL A 25 -8.68 8.41 -3.19
CA VAL A 25 -9.50 7.22 -3.44
C VAL A 25 -10.65 7.12 -2.45
N PRO A 26 -10.47 7.30 -1.12
CA PRO A 26 -11.59 7.39 -0.19
C PRO A 26 -12.60 8.48 -0.53
N LEU A 27 -12.14 9.65 -0.96
CA LEU A 27 -13.02 10.76 -1.33
C LEU A 27 -14.02 10.38 -2.43
N LYS A 28 -13.61 9.56 -3.41
CA LYS A 28 -14.53 9.03 -4.44
C LYS A 28 -15.67 8.21 -3.83
N GLY A 29 -15.40 7.53 -2.71
CA GLY A 29 -16.42 6.75 -1.99
C GLY A 29 -17.26 7.57 -1.02
N MET A 30 -16.80 8.76 -0.64
CA MET A 30 -17.54 9.67 0.27
C MET A 30 -18.55 10.55 -0.47
N GLY A 31 -18.35 10.79 -1.78
CA GLY A 31 -19.17 11.73 -2.54
C GLY A 31 -19.11 13.13 -1.93
N ASP A 32 -20.25 13.79 -1.86
CA ASP A 32 -20.37 15.18 -1.36
C ASP A 32 -20.14 15.34 0.16
N LYS A 33 -19.93 14.23 0.89
CA LYS A 33 -19.67 14.26 2.35
C LYS A 33 -18.21 14.52 2.68
N GLY A 34 -17.32 14.57 1.69
CA GLY A 34 -15.90 14.80 1.87
C GLY A 34 -15.35 15.85 0.91
N GLY A 35 -14.22 16.44 1.26
CA GLY A 35 -13.53 17.42 0.43
C GLY A 35 -12.01 17.38 0.61
N ILE A 36 -11.32 18.21 -0.17
CA ILE A 36 -9.88 18.46 -0.05
C ILE A 36 -9.68 19.91 0.34
N ILE A 37 -8.69 20.13 1.20
CA ILE A 37 -8.20 21.47 1.54
C ILE A 37 -6.68 21.49 1.33
N ASP A 38 -6.18 22.45 0.59
CA ASP A 38 -4.75 22.60 0.24
C ASP A 38 -4.04 23.66 1.10
N ASP A 39 -4.82 24.57 1.67
CA ASP A 39 -4.39 25.65 2.55
C ASP A 39 -5.16 25.54 3.87
N ILE A 40 -4.44 25.31 4.96
CA ILE A 40 -5.03 25.07 6.29
C ILE A 40 -5.76 26.30 6.82
N THR A 41 -5.42 27.50 6.37
CA THR A 41 -6.07 28.74 6.80
C THR A 41 -7.51 28.86 6.30
N LYS A 42 -7.91 28.05 5.33
CA LYS A 42 -9.29 27.96 4.81
C LYS A 42 -10.19 27.03 5.64
N ALA A 43 -9.63 26.33 6.63
CA ALA A 43 -10.39 25.44 7.51
C ALA A 43 -11.25 26.26 8.49
N THR A 44 -12.45 25.77 8.79
CA THR A 44 -13.39 26.40 9.72
C THR A 44 -13.72 25.47 10.90
N LYS A 45 -14.35 26.01 11.95
CA LYS A 45 -14.77 25.22 13.13
C LYS A 45 -15.81 24.14 12.81
N ASP A 46 -16.50 24.26 11.69
CA ASP A 46 -17.49 23.29 11.21
C ASP A 46 -16.85 22.13 10.44
N ASP A 47 -15.54 22.22 10.19
CA ASP A 47 -14.78 21.20 9.48
C ASP A 47 -14.12 20.20 10.45
N ILE A 48 -13.95 18.96 9.95
CA ILE A 48 -13.08 17.96 10.55
C ILE A 48 -11.92 17.75 9.58
N ILE A 49 -10.72 18.14 9.99
CA ILE A 49 -9.55 18.08 9.11
C ILE A 49 -8.80 16.76 9.30
N ILE A 50 -8.67 16.00 8.23
CA ILE A 50 -7.87 14.76 8.22
C ILE A 50 -6.42 15.15 7.89
N CYS A 51 -5.54 15.04 8.88
CA CYS A 51 -4.10 15.28 8.77
C CYS A 51 -3.38 13.95 8.53
N ALA A 52 -3.16 13.58 7.25
CA ALA A 52 -2.48 12.35 6.88
C ALA A 52 -1.03 12.62 6.51
N LYS A 53 -0.06 12.11 7.29
CA LYS A 53 1.38 12.04 6.99
C LYS A 53 2.11 13.36 6.70
N ILE A 54 1.48 14.36 6.11
CA ILE A 54 2.07 15.66 5.74
C ILE A 54 1.49 16.71 6.68
N VAL A 55 2.04 16.78 7.87
CA VAL A 55 1.68 17.76 8.90
C VAL A 55 2.95 18.20 9.62
N ASP A 56 2.97 19.45 10.06
CA ASP A 56 4.01 20.00 10.92
C ASP A 56 3.38 20.69 12.14
N MET A 57 4.22 21.18 13.05
CA MET A 57 3.75 21.82 14.28
C MET A 57 2.95 23.09 14.04
N ASN A 58 3.26 23.87 12.99
CA ASN A 58 2.54 25.12 12.69
C ASN A 58 1.11 24.82 12.26
N ILE A 59 0.92 23.78 11.41
CA ILE A 59 -0.40 23.31 10.99
C ILE A 59 -1.23 22.85 12.19
N LEU A 60 -0.64 22.04 13.08
CA LEU A 60 -1.32 21.55 14.27
C LEU A 60 -1.69 22.67 15.24
N ASN A 61 -0.77 23.60 15.49
CA ASN A 61 -1.04 24.77 16.34
C ASN A 61 -2.17 25.62 15.74
N HIS A 62 -2.15 25.87 14.42
CA HIS A 62 -3.23 26.61 13.77
C HIS A 62 -4.61 25.97 14.00
N LEU A 63 -4.71 24.63 13.87
CA LEU A 63 -5.97 23.93 14.11
C LEU A 63 -6.41 24.06 15.58
N ILE A 64 -5.49 23.87 16.52
CA ILE A 64 -5.76 23.94 17.96
C ILE A 64 -6.17 25.34 18.38
N ASP A 65 -5.39 26.35 18.00
CA ASP A 65 -5.61 27.76 18.38
C ASP A 65 -6.93 28.31 17.85
N ASN A 66 -7.38 27.80 16.70
CA ASN A 66 -8.66 28.18 16.10
C ASN A 66 -9.83 27.27 16.51
N GLY A 67 -9.61 26.27 17.37
CA GLY A 67 -10.64 25.33 17.81
C GLY A 67 -11.21 24.46 16.69
N ILE A 68 -10.39 24.16 15.68
CA ILE A 68 -10.78 23.33 14.53
C ILE A 68 -10.49 21.86 14.87
N LYS A 69 -11.49 21.01 14.72
CA LYS A 69 -11.37 19.57 14.97
C LYS A 69 -10.48 18.90 13.95
N TYR A 70 -9.59 18.00 14.41
CA TYR A 70 -8.78 17.24 13.48
C TYR A 70 -8.59 15.77 13.87
N VAL A 71 -8.42 14.96 12.84
CA VAL A 71 -8.05 13.55 12.93
C VAL A 71 -6.59 13.41 12.50
N PHE A 72 -5.76 12.80 13.33
CA PHE A 72 -4.39 12.48 12.96
C PHE A 72 -4.28 11.08 12.41
N ASP A 73 -4.00 10.97 11.10
CA ASP A 73 -3.95 9.69 10.38
C ASP A 73 -2.52 9.18 10.23
N ILE A 74 -2.23 8.05 10.85
CA ILE A 74 -0.89 7.46 10.92
C ILE A 74 -0.85 6.19 10.05
N CYS A 75 -0.10 6.26 8.94
CA CYS A 75 0.09 5.14 8.01
C CYS A 75 1.53 4.58 7.97
N ASP A 76 2.45 5.14 8.72
CA ASP A 76 3.84 4.69 8.87
C ASP A 76 4.29 4.88 10.32
N ASP A 77 5.06 3.93 10.87
CA ASP A 77 5.73 4.10 12.16
C ASP A 77 6.96 5.01 12.01
N LYS A 78 6.82 6.27 12.40
CA LYS A 78 7.90 7.25 12.33
C LYS A 78 8.35 7.76 13.70
N TRP A 79 7.93 7.15 14.81
CA TRP A 79 8.27 7.61 16.15
C TRP A 79 9.77 7.79 16.36
N ASN A 80 10.61 6.93 15.79
CA ASN A 80 12.07 7.05 15.89
C ASN A 80 12.63 8.34 15.26
N LYS A 81 11.90 8.96 14.33
CA LYS A 81 12.37 10.15 13.59
C LYS A 81 11.61 11.41 13.95
N GLU A 82 10.33 11.29 14.25
CA GLU A 82 9.40 12.41 14.40
C GLU A 82 8.63 12.33 15.73
N LYS A 83 9.27 11.80 16.80
CA LYS A 83 8.63 11.53 18.09
C LYS A 83 7.87 12.73 18.65
N LYS A 84 8.51 13.90 18.73
CA LYS A 84 7.89 15.11 19.28
C LYS A 84 6.61 15.51 18.55
N LEU A 85 6.66 15.46 17.22
CA LEU A 85 5.51 15.78 16.36
C LEU A 85 4.37 14.75 16.55
N TYR A 86 4.68 13.45 16.55
CA TYR A 86 3.70 12.40 16.67
C TYR A 86 3.04 12.38 18.07
N ASP A 87 3.84 12.53 19.13
CA ASP A 87 3.33 12.63 20.51
C ASP A 87 2.41 13.84 20.68
N PHE A 88 2.81 15.00 20.13
CA PHE A 88 2.01 16.22 20.17
C PHE A 88 0.72 16.06 19.36
N ALA A 89 0.82 15.58 18.12
CA ALA A 89 -0.32 15.39 17.25
C ALA A 89 -1.33 14.38 17.83
N CYS A 90 -0.86 13.23 18.33
CA CYS A 90 -1.72 12.24 18.96
C CYS A 90 -2.39 12.77 20.23
N ARG A 91 -1.68 13.53 21.07
CA ARG A 91 -2.25 14.09 22.32
C ARG A 91 -3.43 15.01 22.05
N ASN A 92 -3.29 15.88 21.08
CA ASN A 92 -4.25 16.95 20.80
C ASN A 92 -5.30 16.58 19.74
N ALA A 93 -5.12 15.50 18.98
CA ALA A 93 -6.11 15.05 18.00
C ALA A 93 -7.43 14.64 18.68
N ASN A 94 -8.54 15.01 18.08
CA ASN A 94 -9.87 14.54 18.47
C ASN A 94 -9.99 13.04 18.26
N LEU A 95 -9.40 12.52 17.16
CA LEU A 95 -9.33 11.11 16.86
C LEU A 95 -7.97 10.79 16.22
N VAL A 96 -7.42 9.62 16.54
CA VAL A 96 -6.26 9.05 15.84
C VAL A 96 -6.73 7.90 14.98
N THR A 97 -6.29 7.85 13.71
CA THR A 97 -6.60 6.75 12.79
C THR A 97 -5.32 6.07 12.30
N THR A 98 -5.46 4.83 11.84
CA THR A 98 -4.34 4.04 11.32
C THR A 98 -4.81 3.01 10.29
N THR A 99 -3.85 2.30 9.65
CA THR A 99 -4.14 1.38 8.55
C THR A 99 -4.25 -0.08 8.96
N CYS A 100 -3.68 -0.49 10.10
CA CYS A 100 -3.63 -1.90 10.52
C CYS A 100 -3.49 -2.06 12.03
N GLU A 101 -3.75 -3.27 12.53
CA GLU A 101 -3.77 -3.62 13.95
C GLU A 101 -2.40 -3.49 14.59
N LEU A 102 -1.33 -3.90 13.90
CA LEU A 102 0.02 -3.80 14.47
C LEU A 102 0.41 -2.34 14.71
N LEU A 103 0.07 -1.44 13.78
CA LEU A 103 0.32 -0.01 13.97
C LEU A 103 -0.59 0.58 15.03
N GLN A 104 -1.85 0.13 15.14
CA GLN A 104 -2.75 0.50 16.24
C GLN A 104 -2.16 0.12 17.60
N SER A 105 -1.63 -1.10 17.75
CA SER A 105 -1.00 -1.57 18.99
C SER A 105 0.20 -0.72 19.36
N LYS A 106 1.05 -0.36 18.39
CA LYS A 106 2.19 0.54 18.61
C LYS A 106 1.76 1.96 19.00
N ILE A 107 0.73 2.51 18.36
CA ILE A 107 0.17 3.81 18.75
C ILE A 107 -0.28 3.77 20.19
N LYS A 108 -1.00 2.71 20.60
CA LYS A 108 -1.44 2.54 21.99
C LYS A 108 -0.26 2.45 22.96
N GLU A 109 0.78 1.70 22.62
CA GLU A 109 2.01 1.58 23.41
C GLU A 109 2.70 2.95 23.58
N TYR A 110 2.85 3.73 22.49
CA TYR A 110 3.58 5.00 22.53
C TYR A 110 2.79 6.16 23.14
N THR A 111 1.46 6.15 23.04
CA THR A 111 0.63 7.33 23.36
C THR A 111 -0.49 7.06 24.36
N GLY A 112 -0.78 5.81 24.68
CA GLY A 112 -1.96 5.40 25.45
C GLY A 112 -3.30 5.47 24.69
N LYS A 113 -3.33 6.08 23.49
CA LYS A 113 -4.56 6.21 22.69
C LYS A 113 -4.79 5.00 21.80
N THR A 114 -6.03 4.56 21.69
CA THR A 114 -6.45 3.52 20.74
C THR A 114 -6.88 4.20 19.44
N ALA A 115 -6.12 3.96 18.36
CA ALA A 115 -6.46 4.51 17.05
C ALA A 115 -7.62 3.73 16.40
N PHE A 116 -8.44 4.41 15.60
CA PHE A 116 -9.47 3.77 14.78
C PHE A 116 -8.86 3.26 13.47
N ILE A 117 -9.14 2.00 13.09
CA ILE A 117 -8.54 1.39 11.90
C ILE A 117 -9.37 1.74 10.66
N ILE A 118 -8.73 2.43 9.72
CA ILE A 118 -9.27 2.67 8.38
C ILE A 118 -8.27 2.08 7.38
N PRO A 119 -8.58 0.94 6.74
CA PRO A 119 -7.67 0.29 5.79
C PRO A 119 -7.47 1.14 4.54
N ASP A 120 -6.39 0.89 3.80
CA ASP A 120 -6.23 1.49 2.48
C ASP A 120 -7.23 0.87 1.50
N PRO A 121 -7.86 1.68 0.63
CA PRO A 121 -8.72 1.18 -0.44
C PRO A 121 -7.89 0.62 -1.60
N THR A 122 -8.51 -0.19 -2.47
CA THR A 122 -7.95 -0.45 -3.79
C THR A 122 -8.09 0.78 -4.69
N GLU A 123 -7.06 1.06 -5.48
CA GLU A 123 -7.12 2.09 -6.53
C GLU A 123 -7.27 1.49 -7.94
N ARG A 124 -7.37 0.15 -8.02
CA ARG A 124 -7.47 -0.59 -9.28
C ARG A 124 -8.89 -1.07 -9.53
N LYS A 125 -9.27 -1.10 -10.81
CA LYS A 125 -10.49 -1.79 -11.24
C LYS A 125 -10.30 -3.29 -11.13
N GLN A 126 -11.39 -3.98 -10.89
CA GLN A 126 -11.41 -5.43 -10.94
C GLN A 126 -11.23 -5.90 -12.39
N GLU A 127 -10.28 -6.82 -12.57
CA GLU A 127 -10.00 -7.49 -13.84
C GLU A 127 -10.27 -8.99 -13.68
N GLU A 128 -10.46 -9.70 -14.79
CA GLU A 128 -10.66 -11.14 -14.76
C GLU A 128 -9.46 -11.87 -14.14
N PRO A 129 -9.69 -12.83 -13.24
CA PRO A 129 -8.66 -13.69 -12.71
C PRO A 129 -7.95 -14.46 -13.84
N LYS A 130 -6.65 -14.36 -13.90
CA LYS A 130 -5.84 -15.02 -14.90
C LYS A 130 -4.63 -15.68 -14.28
N PHE A 131 -4.49 -16.97 -14.53
CA PHE A 131 -3.30 -17.75 -14.24
C PHE A 131 -3.16 -18.87 -15.26
N ASP A 132 -2.48 -18.60 -16.33
CA ASP A 132 -2.19 -19.57 -17.39
C ASP A 132 -0.72 -19.41 -17.83
N PRO A 133 0.24 -19.68 -16.92
CA PRO A 133 1.65 -19.64 -17.29
C PRO A 133 1.93 -20.74 -18.31
N LYS A 134 2.39 -20.32 -19.49
CA LYS A 134 2.86 -21.20 -20.56
C LYS A 134 4.30 -21.62 -20.26
N GLU A 135 5.07 -21.94 -21.27
CA GLU A 135 6.47 -22.29 -21.12
C GLU A 135 7.30 -21.17 -20.47
N HIS A 136 6.94 -19.89 -20.69
CA HIS A 136 7.62 -18.72 -20.11
C HIS A 136 6.75 -18.05 -19.07
N ILE A 137 7.26 -17.92 -17.82
CA ILE A 137 6.57 -17.29 -16.71
C ILE A 137 6.99 -15.83 -16.57
N LYS A 138 6.01 -14.93 -16.59
CA LYS A 138 6.23 -13.48 -16.37
C LYS A 138 5.86 -13.10 -14.94
N PHE A 139 6.83 -12.56 -14.22
CA PHE A 139 6.63 -11.98 -12.90
C PHE A 139 6.55 -10.45 -12.97
N ALA A 140 5.58 -9.85 -12.30
CA ALA A 140 5.56 -8.41 -12.04
C ALA A 140 6.11 -8.11 -10.65
N TRP A 141 6.85 -7.02 -10.55
CA TRP A 141 7.16 -6.35 -9.29
C TRP A 141 6.93 -4.85 -9.45
N PHE A 142 6.40 -4.20 -8.42
CA PHE A 142 6.28 -2.74 -8.42
C PHE A 142 6.49 -2.15 -7.03
N GLY A 143 7.11 -0.96 -7.01
CA GLY A 143 7.39 -0.27 -5.76
C GLY A 143 8.41 0.84 -5.92
N GLY A 144 8.68 1.57 -4.84
CA GLY A 144 9.69 2.62 -4.83
C GLY A 144 11.11 2.05 -5.00
N ARG A 145 12.01 2.82 -5.63
CA ARG A 145 13.42 2.44 -5.83
C ARG A 145 14.12 2.01 -4.53
N LYS A 146 13.86 2.71 -3.43
CA LYS A 146 14.44 2.32 -2.12
C LYS A 146 14.00 0.91 -1.74
N SER A 147 12.73 0.57 -1.92
CA SER A 147 12.23 -0.79 -1.65
C SER A 147 12.90 -1.80 -2.59
N PHE A 148 13.04 -1.48 -3.88
CA PHE A 148 13.72 -2.36 -4.84
C PHE A 148 15.15 -2.68 -4.41
N SER A 149 15.91 -1.70 -3.94
CA SER A 149 17.32 -1.87 -3.53
C SER A 149 17.51 -2.59 -2.18
N LEU A 150 16.43 -2.81 -1.43
CA LEU A 150 16.47 -3.51 -0.14
C LEU A 150 16.35 -5.04 -0.27
N PHE A 151 15.95 -5.53 -1.45
CA PHE A 151 15.82 -6.96 -1.67
C PHE A 151 17.12 -7.59 -2.15
N ASP A 152 17.36 -8.81 -1.72
CA ASP A 152 18.35 -9.67 -2.37
C ASP A 152 17.73 -10.30 -3.63
N TRP A 153 17.82 -9.57 -4.74
CA TRP A 153 17.30 -10.04 -6.02
C TRP A 153 18.03 -11.26 -6.56
N GLU A 154 19.28 -11.48 -6.16
CA GLU A 154 20.01 -12.70 -6.51
C GLU A 154 19.37 -13.91 -5.82
N GLU A 155 19.11 -13.82 -4.49
CA GLU A 155 18.39 -14.88 -3.77
C GLU A 155 17.02 -15.16 -4.39
N VAL A 156 16.28 -14.11 -4.75
CA VAL A 156 14.95 -14.25 -5.38
C VAL A 156 15.05 -14.94 -6.74
N ILE A 157 15.96 -14.50 -7.60
CA ILE A 157 16.14 -15.05 -8.96
C ILE A 157 16.63 -16.50 -8.89
N GLU A 158 17.60 -16.80 -8.07
CA GLU A 158 18.10 -18.18 -7.90
C GLU A 158 17.02 -19.09 -7.29
N SER A 159 16.19 -18.58 -6.39
CA SER A 159 15.02 -19.32 -5.90
C SER A 159 14.05 -19.69 -7.01
N ILE A 160 13.76 -18.77 -7.95
CA ILE A 160 12.90 -19.04 -9.11
C ILE A 160 13.55 -20.08 -10.04
N LYS A 161 14.86 -19.94 -10.31
CA LYS A 161 15.61 -20.88 -11.17
C LYS A 161 15.59 -22.31 -10.67
N THR A 162 15.45 -22.55 -9.38
CA THR A 162 15.29 -23.93 -8.86
C THR A 162 13.99 -24.57 -9.30
N VAL A 163 13.04 -23.81 -9.86
CA VAL A 163 11.73 -24.30 -10.32
C VAL A 163 11.60 -24.22 -11.85
N THR A 164 12.10 -23.14 -12.46
CA THR A 164 12.09 -22.93 -13.90
C THR A 164 13.20 -21.98 -14.34
N ASP A 165 13.84 -22.29 -15.47
CA ASP A 165 14.78 -21.38 -16.12
C ASP A 165 14.12 -20.42 -17.12
N ASN A 166 12.88 -20.71 -17.51
CA ASN A 166 12.17 -19.94 -18.52
C ASN A 166 11.23 -18.91 -17.88
N PHE A 167 11.79 -17.77 -17.44
CA PHE A 167 11.05 -16.69 -16.82
C PHE A 167 11.65 -15.32 -17.08
N SER A 168 10.86 -14.29 -16.80
CA SER A 168 11.32 -12.88 -16.72
C SER A 168 10.63 -12.14 -15.58
N ILE A 169 11.33 -11.18 -14.98
CA ILE A 169 10.83 -10.28 -13.95
C ILE A 169 10.69 -8.89 -14.55
N HIS A 170 9.51 -8.32 -14.49
CA HIS A 170 9.17 -6.99 -14.99
C HIS A 170 8.96 -6.04 -13.81
N ALA A 171 9.96 -5.22 -13.50
CA ALA A 171 9.97 -4.34 -12.35
C ALA A 171 9.60 -2.91 -12.71
N VAL A 172 8.56 -2.35 -12.08
CA VAL A 172 8.12 -0.96 -12.25
C VAL A 172 8.53 -0.14 -11.04
N THR A 173 9.39 0.85 -11.24
CA THR A 173 9.93 1.68 -10.16
C THR A 173 10.24 3.10 -10.60
N ASN A 174 10.30 4.03 -9.65
CA ASN A 174 10.85 5.35 -9.93
C ASN A 174 12.39 5.27 -10.06
N LYS A 175 12.97 5.86 -11.12
CA LYS A 175 14.40 5.87 -11.43
C LYS A 175 14.98 4.45 -11.68
N PRO A 176 14.49 3.72 -12.69
CA PRO A 176 14.92 2.34 -13.02
C PRO A 176 16.39 2.26 -13.40
N ASP A 177 16.96 3.32 -14.01
CA ASP A 177 18.36 3.37 -14.51
C ASP A 177 19.42 3.25 -13.40
N LYS A 178 18.99 3.43 -12.14
CA LYS A 178 19.85 3.28 -10.96
C LYS A 178 19.79 1.88 -10.36
N ALA A 179 19.54 0.87 -11.18
CA ALA A 179 19.66 -0.52 -10.74
C ALA A 179 21.09 -0.83 -10.29
N SER A 180 21.23 -1.71 -9.28
CA SER A 180 22.53 -2.18 -8.84
C SER A 180 23.35 -2.78 -10.00
N LYS A 181 24.66 -2.55 -10.04
CA LYS A 181 25.57 -3.20 -11.01
C LYS A 181 25.49 -4.74 -10.94
N ARG A 182 25.21 -5.32 -9.78
CA ARG A 182 25.00 -6.76 -9.60
C ARG A 182 23.85 -7.30 -10.45
N LEU A 183 22.82 -6.49 -10.73
CA LEU A 183 21.65 -6.89 -11.51
C LEU A 183 21.84 -6.72 -13.02
N THR A 184 22.95 -6.13 -13.48
CA THR A 184 23.25 -5.94 -14.92
C THR A 184 23.23 -7.28 -15.65
N LYS A 185 23.88 -8.31 -15.09
CA LYS A 185 23.86 -9.68 -15.64
C LYS A 185 22.45 -10.17 -15.96
N TYR A 186 21.51 -10.03 -15.04
CA TYR A 186 20.14 -10.51 -15.24
C TYR A 186 19.35 -9.67 -16.25
N ARG A 187 19.74 -8.41 -16.46
CA ARG A 187 19.22 -7.57 -17.55
C ARG A 187 19.75 -8.03 -18.90
N ASP A 188 21.04 -8.32 -19.00
CA ASP A 188 21.69 -8.80 -20.22
C ASP A 188 21.15 -10.19 -20.61
N ASP A 189 20.92 -11.06 -19.64
CA ASP A 189 20.28 -12.38 -19.80
C ASP A 189 18.75 -12.29 -20.06
N LYS A 190 18.17 -11.09 -20.19
CA LYS A 190 16.73 -10.87 -20.39
C LYS A 190 15.85 -11.49 -19.27
N LYS A 191 16.39 -11.67 -18.07
CA LYS A 191 15.66 -12.15 -16.90
C LYS A 191 15.04 -11.01 -16.07
N LEU A 192 15.54 -9.76 -16.22
CA LEU A 192 15.06 -8.58 -15.52
C LEU A 192 14.84 -7.42 -16.48
N PHE A 193 13.60 -6.95 -16.57
CA PHE A 193 13.19 -5.75 -17.27
C PHE A 193 12.77 -4.68 -16.28
N MET A 194 13.19 -3.43 -16.52
CA MET A 194 12.88 -2.34 -15.61
C MET A 194 12.18 -1.19 -16.34
N TYR A 195 11.07 -0.72 -15.73
CA TYR A 195 10.23 0.33 -16.31
C TYR A 195 10.12 1.52 -15.36
N HIS A 196 10.02 2.70 -15.92
CA HIS A 196 9.71 3.90 -15.15
C HIS A 196 8.26 3.85 -14.65
N TRP A 197 8.07 4.18 -13.37
CA TRP A 197 6.76 4.14 -12.74
C TRP A 197 5.82 5.22 -13.32
N SER A 198 4.68 4.80 -13.75
CA SER A 198 3.45 5.56 -13.85
C SER A 198 2.30 4.67 -13.39
N PHE A 199 1.15 5.26 -13.10
CA PHE A 199 -0.03 4.50 -12.70
C PHE A 199 -0.42 3.49 -13.79
N ASP A 200 -0.46 3.93 -15.06
CA ASP A 200 -0.84 3.09 -16.20
C ASP A 200 0.19 2.00 -16.48
N LYS A 201 1.51 2.35 -16.46
CA LYS A 201 2.58 1.37 -16.70
C LYS A 201 2.62 0.28 -15.64
N GLN A 202 2.38 0.62 -14.39
CA GLN A 202 2.25 -0.38 -13.33
C GLN A 202 1.06 -1.32 -13.60
N GLY A 203 -0.11 -0.76 -13.97
CA GLY A 203 -1.29 -1.56 -14.31
C GLY A 203 -1.05 -2.47 -15.51
N GLU A 204 -0.45 -1.96 -16.59
CA GLU A 204 -0.07 -2.73 -17.77
C GLU A 204 0.83 -3.92 -17.40
N VAL A 205 1.96 -3.66 -16.73
CA VAL A 205 2.93 -4.70 -16.35
C VAL A 205 2.31 -5.77 -15.44
N VAL A 206 1.44 -5.37 -14.50
CA VAL A 206 0.74 -6.35 -13.65
C VAL A 206 -0.22 -7.20 -14.49
N ARG A 207 -1.02 -6.60 -15.36
CA ARG A 207 -1.97 -7.34 -16.21
C ARG A 207 -1.29 -8.29 -17.21
N ASP A 208 -0.10 -7.94 -17.69
CA ASP A 208 0.67 -8.74 -18.65
C ASP A 208 1.48 -9.85 -18.00
N SER A 209 1.50 -9.92 -16.67
CA SER A 209 2.24 -10.92 -15.91
C SER A 209 1.35 -12.09 -15.48
N ASP A 210 1.97 -13.22 -15.14
CA ASP A 210 1.29 -14.38 -14.59
C ASP A 210 1.19 -14.31 -13.07
N ILE A 211 2.24 -13.78 -12.41
CA ILE A 211 2.38 -13.71 -10.96
C ILE A 211 2.93 -12.34 -10.56
N VAL A 212 2.40 -11.79 -9.47
CA VAL A 212 3.03 -10.64 -8.81
C VAL A 212 3.93 -11.13 -7.68
N LEU A 213 5.19 -10.75 -7.77
CA LEU A 213 6.23 -11.13 -6.82
C LEU A 213 6.50 -9.96 -5.86
N LEU A 214 6.20 -10.13 -4.58
CA LEU A 214 6.38 -9.11 -3.56
C LEU A 214 7.30 -9.60 -2.42
N PRO A 215 8.60 -9.79 -2.68
CA PRO A 215 9.52 -10.19 -1.63
C PRO A 215 9.58 -9.11 -0.54
N ILE A 216 9.76 -9.54 0.71
CA ILE A 216 9.84 -8.65 1.88
C ILE A 216 11.24 -8.75 2.45
N PRO A 217 11.96 -7.62 2.67
CA PRO A 217 13.28 -7.64 3.26
C PRO A 217 13.21 -8.15 4.71
N LYS A 218 14.11 -9.05 5.06
CA LYS A 218 14.21 -9.59 6.43
C LYS A 218 14.69 -8.51 7.43
N GLY A 219 14.18 -8.54 8.65
CA GLY A 219 14.71 -7.75 9.76
C GLY A 219 14.39 -6.24 9.72
N MET A 220 13.39 -5.80 8.96
CA MET A 220 13.00 -4.38 8.88
C MET A 220 11.69 -4.08 9.62
N PRO A 221 11.73 -3.57 10.87
CA PRO A 221 10.52 -3.29 11.66
C PRO A 221 9.52 -2.34 10.96
N LEU A 222 10.03 -1.34 10.22
CA LEU A 222 9.18 -0.38 9.47
C LEU A 222 8.37 -1.04 8.34
N VAL A 223 8.79 -2.21 7.88
CA VAL A 223 8.06 -2.94 6.82
C VAL A 223 6.90 -3.71 7.41
N GLN A 224 7.00 -4.17 8.66
CA GLN A 224 5.98 -4.98 9.33
C GLN A 224 4.62 -4.28 9.43
N VAL A 225 4.63 -2.96 9.63
CA VAL A 225 3.42 -2.13 9.80
C VAL A 225 2.85 -1.60 8.48
N LYS A 226 3.36 -2.05 7.33
CA LYS A 226 2.87 -1.58 6.04
C LYS A 226 1.47 -2.08 5.74
N SER A 227 0.71 -1.22 5.09
CA SER A 227 -0.58 -1.58 4.50
C SER A 227 -0.40 -2.60 3.37
N PRO A 228 -1.39 -3.49 3.15
CA PRO A 228 -1.35 -4.53 2.13
C PRO A 228 -1.70 -4.02 0.72
N ASN A 229 -1.65 -2.72 0.46
CA ASN A 229 -2.16 -2.10 -0.78
C ASN A 229 -1.59 -2.74 -2.06
N ARG A 230 -0.30 -3.14 -2.08
CA ARG A 230 0.27 -3.81 -3.25
C ARG A 230 -0.35 -5.19 -3.51
N VAL A 231 -0.62 -5.94 -2.44
CA VAL A 231 -1.31 -7.24 -2.54
C VAL A 231 -2.74 -7.04 -3.03
N ILE A 232 -3.46 -6.09 -2.42
CA ILE A 232 -4.85 -5.74 -2.76
C ILE A 232 -4.96 -5.36 -4.24
N ASP A 233 -4.12 -4.43 -4.70
CA ASP A 233 -4.14 -3.98 -6.09
C ASP A 233 -3.75 -5.08 -7.08
N SER A 234 -2.90 -6.03 -6.69
CA SER A 234 -2.52 -7.16 -7.55
C SER A 234 -3.66 -8.16 -7.71
N ILE A 235 -4.31 -8.54 -6.61
CA ILE A 235 -5.48 -9.43 -6.62
C ILE A 235 -6.62 -8.78 -7.40
N GLN A 236 -6.87 -7.48 -7.18
CA GLN A 236 -7.92 -6.75 -7.89
C GLN A 236 -7.70 -6.73 -9.40
N GLN A 237 -6.44 -6.70 -9.84
CA GLN A 237 -6.07 -6.84 -11.25
C GLN A 237 -6.03 -8.31 -11.74
N GLY A 238 -6.61 -9.24 -10.99
CA GLY A 238 -6.75 -10.65 -11.35
C GLY A 238 -5.43 -11.43 -11.32
N ARG A 239 -4.44 -11.05 -10.49
CA ARG A 239 -3.13 -11.73 -10.44
C ARG A 239 -2.86 -12.34 -9.07
N PHE A 240 -2.28 -13.54 -9.12
CA PHE A 240 -1.81 -14.23 -7.93
C PHE A 240 -0.55 -13.58 -7.37
N VAL A 241 -0.44 -13.55 -6.04
CA VAL A 241 0.68 -12.92 -5.36
C VAL A 241 1.51 -13.96 -4.64
N LEU A 242 2.82 -13.95 -4.90
CA LEU A 242 3.82 -14.66 -4.09
C LEU A 242 4.57 -13.65 -3.22
N THR A 243 4.59 -13.89 -1.92
CA THR A 243 5.30 -13.06 -0.95
C THR A 243 5.80 -13.92 0.22
N ASN A 244 6.87 -13.50 0.87
CA ASN A 244 7.33 -14.09 2.12
C ASN A 244 6.77 -13.34 3.33
N ASP A 245 6.90 -13.95 4.51
CA ASP A 245 6.53 -13.31 5.77
C ASP A 245 7.32 -12.01 6.02
N GLY A 246 6.71 -11.07 6.75
CA GLY A 246 7.36 -9.82 7.13
C GLY A 246 6.45 -8.60 7.16
N VAL A 247 5.23 -8.69 6.62
CA VAL A 247 4.20 -7.65 6.72
C VAL A 247 2.99 -8.22 7.44
N ASP A 248 2.68 -7.69 8.62
CA ASP A 248 1.62 -8.23 9.47
C ASP A 248 0.24 -8.22 8.80
N SER A 249 -0.07 -7.14 8.09
CA SER A 249 -1.34 -7.01 7.37
C SER A 249 -1.55 -8.03 6.25
N TYR A 250 -0.49 -8.67 5.75
CA TYR A 250 -0.60 -9.73 4.73
C TYR A 250 -1.20 -11.02 5.29
N LYS A 251 -1.08 -11.26 6.60
CA LYS A 251 -1.67 -12.43 7.26
C LYS A 251 -3.19 -12.52 7.08
N LYS A 252 -3.88 -11.39 6.97
CA LYS A 252 -5.33 -11.33 6.67
C LYS A 252 -5.67 -11.76 5.26
N LEU A 253 -4.69 -11.76 4.37
CA LEU A 253 -4.87 -12.13 2.95
C LEU A 253 -4.27 -13.51 2.63
N LYS A 254 -3.78 -14.26 3.63
CA LYS A 254 -3.08 -15.55 3.47
C LYS A 254 -3.87 -16.59 2.66
N ASP A 255 -5.19 -16.52 2.75
CA ASP A 255 -6.07 -17.47 2.04
C ASP A 255 -6.15 -17.18 0.53
N PHE A 256 -5.77 -15.98 0.11
CA PHE A 256 -5.85 -15.49 -1.27
C PHE A 256 -4.49 -15.39 -1.99
N ILE A 257 -3.39 -15.50 -1.24
CA ILE A 257 -2.02 -15.37 -1.73
C ILE A 257 -1.19 -16.59 -1.31
N HIS A 258 0.05 -16.67 -1.77
CA HIS A 258 1.05 -17.50 -1.10
C HIS A 258 1.89 -16.61 -0.18
N LEU A 259 1.89 -16.95 1.11
CA LEU A 259 2.68 -16.29 2.15
C LEU A 259 3.69 -17.29 2.72
N GLY A 260 4.99 -17.12 2.39
CA GLY A 260 6.05 -18.02 2.82
C GLY A 260 7.18 -18.17 1.81
N SER A 261 7.71 -19.36 1.62
CA SER A 261 8.79 -19.64 0.67
C SER A 261 8.34 -19.38 -0.77
N LEU A 262 9.05 -18.47 -1.46
CA LEU A 262 8.75 -18.15 -2.87
C LEU A 262 8.88 -19.38 -3.78
N LYS A 263 9.89 -20.21 -3.53
CA LYS A 263 10.12 -21.48 -4.26
C LYS A 263 8.93 -22.43 -4.11
N GLU A 264 8.51 -22.68 -2.88
CA GLU A 264 7.40 -23.61 -2.62
C GLU A 264 6.07 -23.04 -3.14
N GLY A 265 5.87 -21.73 -2.99
CA GLY A 265 4.70 -21.05 -3.54
C GLY A 265 4.62 -21.13 -5.06
N LEU A 266 5.73 -20.96 -5.75
CA LEU A 266 5.79 -21.10 -7.21
C LEU A 266 5.50 -22.53 -7.65
N LYS A 267 6.14 -23.52 -7.04
CA LYS A 267 5.86 -24.95 -7.34
C LYS A 267 4.38 -25.27 -7.11
N TRP A 268 3.82 -24.83 -5.99
CA TRP A 268 2.42 -25.08 -5.68
C TRP A 268 1.51 -24.42 -6.72
N ALA A 269 1.75 -23.17 -7.08
CA ALA A 269 0.92 -22.45 -8.04
C ALA A 269 0.92 -23.11 -9.42
N LEU A 270 2.08 -23.57 -9.92
CA LEU A 270 2.19 -24.24 -11.20
C LEU A 270 1.44 -25.58 -11.25
N ASN A 271 1.35 -26.27 -10.12
CA ASN A 271 0.66 -27.57 -10.01
C ASN A 271 -0.84 -27.44 -9.65
N ASN A 272 -1.32 -26.25 -9.29
CA ASN A 272 -2.68 -26.05 -8.78
C ASN A 272 -3.39 -24.86 -9.44
N ARG A 273 -3.37 -24.79 -10.77
CA ARG A 273 -3.87 -23.62 -11.55
C ARG A 273 -5.29 -23.23 -11.21
N ASP A 274 -6.21 -24.18 -11.12
CA ASP A 274 -7.61 -23.91 -10.81
C ASP A 274 -7.78 -23.33 -9.40
N GLN A 275 -7.00 -23.83 -8.44
CA GLN A 275 -7.02 -23.30 -7.07
C GLN A 275 -6.42 -21.89 -7.00
N VAL A 276 -5.42 -21.58 -7.84
CA VAL A 276 -4.88 -20.21 -7.95
C VAL A 276 -5.96 -19.25 -8.46
N ILE A 277 -6.69 -19.62 -9.50
CA ILE A 277 -7.81 -18.82 -10.03
C ILE A 277 -8.88 -18.62 -8.96
N GLU A 278 -9.24 -19.68 -8.24
CA GLU A 278 -10.23 -19.59 -7.16
C GLU A 278 -9.77 -18.67 -6.02
N LYS A 279 -8.50 -18.75 -5.60
CA LYS A 279 -7.92 -17.83 -4.60
C LYS A 279 -8.00 -16.36 -5.05
N ILE A 280 -7.73 -16.07 -6.31
CA ILE A 280 -7.87 -14.71 -6.86
C ILE A 280 -9.32 -14.25 -6.78
N LYS A 281 -10.29 -15.06 -7.21
CA LYS A 281 -11.73 -14.74 -7.15
C LYS A 281 -12.18 -14.44 -5.73
N GLN A 282 -11.85 -15.29 -4.78
CA GLN A 282 -12.20 -15.11 -3.37
C GLN A 282 -11.53 -13.86 -2.78
N GLY A 283 -10.27 -13.61 -3.17
CA GLY A 283 -9.57 -12.39 -2.80
C GLY A 283 -10.25 -11.13 -3.33
N GLN A 284 -10.73 -11.14 -4.57
CA GLN A 284 -11.48 -10.01 -5.16
C GLN A 284 -12.80 -9.75 -4.43
N ILE A 285 -13.54 -10.80 -4.04
CA ILE A 285 -14.75 -10.68 -3.22
C ILE A 285 -14.41 -10.02 -1.88
N TYR A 286 -13.36 -10.50 -1.20
CA TYR A 286 -12.90 -9.92 0.06
C TYR A 286 -12.52 -8.44 -0.09
N ILE A 287 -11.76 -8.09 -1.15
CA ILE A 287 -11.32 -6.73 -1.41
C ILE A 287 -12.50 -5.79 -1.69
N ASN A 288 -13.45 -6.21 -2.51
CA ASN A 288 -14.64 -5.42 -2.80
C ASN A 288 -15.45 -5.13 -1.53
N LYS A 289 -15.54 -6.09 -0.63
CA LYS A 289 -16.24 -5.93 0.66
C LYS A 289 -15.51 -5.01 1.63
N ASN A 290 -14.17 -5.09 1.71
CA ASN A 290 -13.41 -4.47 2.81
C ASN A 290 -12.53 -3.28 2.38
N HIS A 291 -12.19 -3.19 1.09
CA HIS A 291 -11.22 -2.26 0.54
C HIS A 291 -11.72 -1.50 -0.68
N SER A 292 -13.02 -1.56 -1.00
CA SER A 292 -13.57 -0.70 -2.06
C SER A 292 -13.50 0.77 -1.65
N PRO A 293 -13.39 1.71 -2.61
CA PRO A 293 -13.47 3.13 -2.30
C PRO A 293 -14.70 3.49 -1.48
N GLN A 294 -15.85 2.87 -1.76
CA GLN A 294 -17.11 3.09 -1.07
C GLN A 294 -17.03 2.63 0.40
N THR A 295 -16.54 1.42 0.64
CA THR A 295 -16.40 0.88 2.00
C THR A 295 -15.44 1.71 2.84
N VAL A 296 -14.30 2.10 2.26
CA VAL A 296 -13.30 2.91 2.98
C VAL A 296 -13.78 4.35 3.15
N GLY A 297 -14.44 4.93 2.13
CA GLY A 297 -15.09 6.24 2.22
C GLY A 297 -16.13 6.29 3.34
N GLN A 298 -16.97 5.25 3.46
CA GLN A 298 -17.96 5.14 4.53
C GLN A 298 -17.30 5.10 5.92
N ARG A 299 -16.17 4.40 6.10
CA ARG A 299 -15.40 4.41 7.35
C ARG A 299 -14.86 5.79 7.72
N TRP A 300 -14.46 6.58 6.73
CA TRP A 300 -14.09 7.98 6.99
C TRP A 300 -15.29 8.82 7.43
N ILE A 301 -16.47 8.63 6.84
CA ILE A 301 -17.71 9.31 7.26
C ILE A 301 -18.07 8.93 8.71
N GLU A 302 -17.87 7.68 9.11
CA GLU A 302 -18.11 7.23 10.48
C GLU A 302 -17.25 7.94 11.53
N THR A 303 -16.06 8.44 11.14
CA THR A 303 -15.22 9.22 12.06
C THR A 303 -15.88 10.52 12.55
N GLU A 304 -16.84 11.08 11.79
CA GLU A 304 -17.58 12.27 12.19
C GLU A 304 -18.32 12.08 13.53
N LYS A 305 -18.78 10.86 13.82
CA LYS A 305 -19.46 10.51 15.07
C LYS A 305 -18.49 10.28 16.24
N LEU A 306 -17.20 10.13 15.96
CA LEU A 306 -16.16 9.83 16.94
C LEU A 306 -15.36 11.09 17.34
N VAL A 307 -15.52 12.19 16.61
CA VAL A 307 -14.87 13.50 16.78
C VAL A 307 -15.85 14.51 17.37
#